data_f7ced4ea21757851f9d9607945d26e45
#
_entry.id   f7ced4ea21757851f9d9607945d26e45
#
_cell.length_a   1.000
_cell.length_b   1.000
_cell.length_c   1.000
_cell.angle_alpha   90.00
_cell.angle_beta   90.00
_cell.angle_gamma   90.00
#
_symmetry.space_group_name_H-M   'P 1'
#
loop_
_entity.id
_entity.type
_entity.pdbx_description
1 polymer ?
#
loop_
_entity_poly.entity_id
_entity_poly.type
_entity_poly.pdbx_seq_one_letter_code
_entity_poly.pdbx_strand_id
1 'polypeptide(L)'
;VRQLIADGVAEIVQQYEVDGIHLDDYFYPTTETAFDAAAFADVKADNLNQFRLSQVKEMIQQIYSTVKAKSPELLLSISPQGTMDGNYTKQYADVRRWGSEAGYCDVLIPQIYFGFENEAAPFSETVTEWVQTATCDSVSLVIGIGTHKYGKVDQWAGSGSMEWTTQWDLPVRQATQVLETDGTDGLAVYDYVTTFLPESNADRMAQQVEQLGALLRGMPADPL
;
A
#
# COMPACT_ATOMS: atom_id res chain seq x y z
N VAL A 1 8.38 -13.91 -17.13
CA VAL A 1 7.73 -12.69 -16.61
C VAL A 1 8.58 -12.07 -15.50
N ARG A 2 8.86 -12.77 -14.38
CA ARG A 2 9.63 -12.23 -13.24
C ARG A 2 10.97 -11.60 -13.66
N GLN A 3 11.75 -12.31 -14.48
CA GLN A 3 13.02 -11.79 -14.97
C GLN A 3 12.85 -10.49 -15.77
N LEU A 4 11.82 -10.42 -16.62
CA LEU A 4 11.54 -9.20 -17.41
C LEU A 4 11.24 -7.98 -16.50
N ILE A 5 10.51 -8.19 -15.41
CA ILE A 5 10.22 -7.14 -14.44
C ILE A 5 11.52 -6.72 -13.73
N ALA A 6 12.31 -7.69 -13.27
CA ALA A 6 13.58 -7.40 -12.61
C ALA A 6 14.59 -6.69 -13.55
N ASP A 7 14.62 -7.06 -14.83
CA ASP A 7 15.44 -6.39 -15.83
C ASP A 7 15.00 -4.94 -16.04
N GLY A 8 13.69 -4.67 -16.08
CA GLY A 8 13.16 -3.31 -16.15
C GLY A 8 13.52 -2.47 -14.90
N VAL A 9 13.42 -3.06 -13.72
CA VAL A 9 13.86 -2.40 -12.48
C VAL A 9 15.38 -2.13 -12.52
N ALA A 10 16.18 -3.09 -12.97
CA ALA A 10 17.61 -2.93 -13.12
C ALA A 10 17.96 -1.78 -14.09
N GLU A 11 17.23 -1.68 -15.21
CA GLU A 11 17.40 -0.58 -16.17
C GLU A 11 17.12 0.78 -15.51
N ILE A 12 15.99 0.91 -14.77
CA ILE A 12 15.63 2.16 -14.10
C ILE A 12 16.74 2.59 -13.15
N VAL A 13 17.13 1.73 -12.20
CA VAL A 13 18.13 2.08 -11.18
C VAL A 13 19.55 2.26 -11.74
N GLN A 14 19.81 1.79 -12.97
CA GLN A 14 21.09 1.98 -13.64
C GLN A 14 21.16 3.26 -14.46
N GLN A 15 20.04 3.65 -15.09
CA GLN A 15 19.99 4.72 -16.08
C GLN A 15 19.53 6.06 -15.48
N TYR A 16 18.81 6.04 -14.35
CA TYR A 16 18.22 7.22 -13.75
C TYR A 16 18.71 7.41 -12.31
N GLU A 17 18.86 8.66 -11.91
CA GLU A 17 19.16 9.04 -10.52
C GLU A 17 17.86 9.02 -9.73
N VAL A 18 17.55 7.86 -9.14
CA VAL A 18 16.36 7.64 -8.29
C VAL A 18 16.79 7.25 -6.89
N ASP A 19 16.00 7.61 -5.89
CA ASP A 19 16.23 7.23 -4.48
C ASP A 19 15.65 5.84 -4.17
N GLY A 20 14.84 5.28 -5.05
CA GLY A 20 14.24 3.96 -4.89
C GLY A 20 13.25 3.58 -5.98
N ILE A 21 12.61 2.44 -5.78
CA ILE A 21 11.55 1.90 -6.63
C ILE A 21 10.29 1.76 -5.79
N HIS A 22 9.16 2.15 -6.38
CA HIS A 22 7.84 1.92 -5.79
C HIS A 22 7.04 0.92 -6.62
N LEU A 23 6.46 -0.06 -5.94
CA LEU A 23 5.53 -1.02 -6.54
C LEU A 23 4.12 -0.73 -6.02
N ASP A 24 3.20 -0.48 -6.94
CA ASP A 24 1.77 -0.37 -6.64
C ASP A 24 1.12 -1.76 -6.65
N ASP A 25 -0.15 -1.83 -6.31
CA ASP A 25 -1.02 -3.00 -6.19
C ASP A 25 -1.09 -3.90 -7.47
N TYR A 26 -1.96 -4.88 -7.46
CA TYR A 26 -2.23 -5.84 -8.54
C TYR A 26 -1.06 -6.78 -8.88
N PHE A 27 -0.44 -7.38 -7.85
CA PHE A 27 0.67 -8.31 -7.99
C PHE A 27 0.34 -9.57 -8.78
N TYR A 28 -0.93 -9.95 -8.83
CA TYR A 28 -1.43 -11.01 -9.70
C TYR A 28 -2.70 -10.53 -10.41
N PRO A 29 -2.80 -10.65 -11.75
CA PRO A 29 -3.83 -9.94 -12.52
C PRO A 29 -5.21 -10.57 -12.44
N THR A 30 -5.34 -11.83 -12.00
CA THR A 30 -6.62 -12.55 -11.97
C THR A 30 -6.58 -13.77 -11.07
N THR A 31 -7.74 -14.21 -10.60
CA THR A 31 -7.94 -15.48 -9.89
C THR A 31 -8.40 -16.62 -10.80
N GLU A 32 -8.61 -16.36 -12.11
CA GLU A 32 -9.04 -17.37 -13.06
C GLU A 32 -8.02 -18.50 -13.19
N THR A 33 -8.48 -19.75 -13.10
CA THR A 33 -7.60 -20.94 -13.09
C THR A 33 -6.97 -21.22 -14.44
N ALA A 34 -7.58 -20.76 -15.54
CA ALA A 34 -7.07 -20.95 -16.89
C ALA A 34 -5.88 -20.02 -17.22
N PHE A 35 -5.72 -18.90 -16.48
CA PHE A 35 -4.74 -17.86 -16.79
C PHE A 35 -3.30 -18.39 -16.83
N ASP A 36 -2.93 -19.21 -15.87
CA ASP A 36 -1.58 -19.71 -15.66
C ASP A 36 -1.49 -21.25 -15.66
N ALA A 37 -2.54 -21.92 -16.17
CA ALA A 37 -2.66 -23.40 -16.14
C ALA A 37 -1.44 -24.11 -16.75
N ALA A 38 -0.89 -23.60 -17.86
CA ALA A 38 0.29 -24.19 -18.49
C ALA A 38 1.52 -24.06 -17.58
N ALA A 39 1.79 -22.88 -17.02
CA ALA A 39 2.92 -22.66 -16.13
C ALA A 39 2.79 -23.48 -14.83
N PHE A 40 1.57 -23.62 -14.31
CA PHE A 40 1.29 -24.46 -13.15
C PHE A 40 1.56 -25.94 -13.44
N ALA A 41 1.13 -26.44 -14.60
CA ALA A 41 1.37 -27.81 -15.02
C ALA A 41 2.88 -28.13 -15.23
N ASP A 42 3.62 -27.17 -15.80
CA ASP A 42 5.06 -27.32 -16.07
C ASP A 42 5.89 -27.53 -14.80
N VAL A 43 5.53 -26.85 -13.70
CA VAL A 43 6.24 -26.99 -12.41
C VAL A 43 5.74 -28.14 -11.57
N LYS A 44 4.69 -28.86 -12.01
CA LYS A 44 4.08 -30.01 -11.29
C LYS A 44 3.74 -29.72 -9.83
N ALA A 45 3.26 -28.48 -9.57
CA ALA A 45 2.84 -28.09 -8.24
C ALA A 45 1.47 -28.71 -7.89
N ASP A 46 1.27 -29.05 -6.62
CA ASP A 46 0.06 -29.72 -6.17
C ASP A 46 -1.10 -28.74 -5.85
N ASN A 47 -0.79 -27.46 -5.62
CA ASN A 47 -1.75 -26.46 -5.20
C ASN A 47 -1.55 -25.14 -5.96
N LEU A 48 -2.57 -24.71 -6.72
CA LEU A 48 -2.52 -23.51 -7.55
C LEU A 48 -2.33 -22.22 -6.73
N ASN A 49 -2.98 -22.10 -5.57
CA ASN A 49 -2.83 -20.91 -4.74
C ASN A 49 -1.40 -20.82 -4.17
N GLN A 50 -0.84 -21.93 -3.71
CA GLN A 50 0.55 -21.96 -3.22
C GLN A 50 1.54 -21.68 -4.36
N PHE A 51 1.28 -22.19 -5.56
CA PHE A 51 2.07 -21.85 -6.74
C PHE A 51 2.08 -20.35 -6.98
N ARG A 52 0.91 -19.69 -7.03
CA ARG A 52 0.77 -18.25 -7.27
C ARG A 52 1.44 -17.42 -6.17
N LEU A 53 1.20 -17.75 -4.90
CA LEU A 53 1.89 -17.13 -3.76
C LEU A 53 3.43 -17.22 -3.89
N SER A 54 3.95 -18.38 -4.32
CA SER A 54 5.39 -18.53 -4.54
C SER A 54 5.90 -17.68 -5.70
N GLN A 55 5.10 -17.55 -6.79
CA GLN A 55 5.49 -16.70 -7.93
C GLN A 55 5.58 -15.23 -7.55
N VAL A 56 4.63 -14.71 -6.79
CA VAL A 56 4.65 -13.32 -6.29
C VAL A 56 5.79 -13.13 -5.29
N LYS A 57 5.93 -14.04 -4.33
CA LYS A 57 7.05 -14.03 -3.37
C LYS A 57 8.41 -13.91 -4.07
N GLU A 58 8.67 -14.80 -5.02
CA GLU A 58 9.96 -14.85 -5.73
C GLU A 58 10.16 -13.60 -6.60
N MET A 59 9.09 -13.04 -7.18
CA MET A 59 9.14 -11.78 -7.92
C MET A 59 9.59 -10.63 -7.02
N ILE A 60 8.95 -10.45 -5.86
CA ILE A 60 9.28 -9.37 -4.92
C ILE A 60 10.72 -9.52 -4.42
N GLN A 61 11.13 -10.72 -4.02
CA GLN A 61 12.51 -10.96 -3.56
C GLN A 61 13.55 -10.71 -4.67
N GLN A 62 13.23 -11.04 -5.92
CA GLN A 62 14.11 -10.76 -7.06
C GLN A 62 14.23 -9.25 -7.31
N ILE A 63 13.13 -8.50 -7.25
CA ILE A 63 13.12 -7.04 -7.38
C ILE A 63 13.93 -6.41 -6.24
N TYR A 64 13.67 -6.80 -4.99
CA TYR A 64 14.40 -6.31 -3.82
C TYR A 64 15.92 -6.53 -3.99
N SER A 65 16.32 -7.76 -4.33
CA SER A 65 17.72 -8.09 -4.56
C SER A 65 18.35 -7.26 -5.69
N THR A 66 17.58 -7.00 -6.76
CA THR A 66 18.04 -6.17 -7.89
C THR A 66 18.28 -4.72 -7.47
N VAL A 67 17.37 -4.14 -6.70
CA VAL A 67 17.51 -2.77 -6.17
C VAL A 67 18.73 -2.68 -5.23
N LYS A 68 18.83 -3.58 -4.27
CA LYS A 68 19.93 -3.60 -3.28
C LYS A 68 21.29 -3.93 -3.88
N ALA A 69 21.36 -4.68 -4.97
CA ALA A 69 22.59 -4.95 -5.69
C ALA A 69 23.16 -3.69 -6.36
N LYS A 70 22.34 -2.71 -6.72
CA LYS A 70 22.77 -1.41 -7.25
C LYS A 70 23.34 -0.52 -6.14
N SER A 71 22.59 -0.35 -5.07
CA SER A 71 23.01 0.34 -3.84
C SER A 71 22.16 -0.13 -2.67
N PRO A 72 22.75 -0.41 -1.50
CA PRO A 72 22.01 -0.71 -0.28
C PRO A 72 21.07 0.42 0.16
N GLU A 73 21.41 1.67 -0.19
CA GLU A 73 20.67 2.89 0.18
C GLU A 73 19.39 3.09 -0.66
N LEU A 74 19.29 2.48 -1.84
CA LEU A 74 18.08 2.57 -2.64
C LEU A 74 16.92 1.86 -1.94
N LEU A 75 15.77 2.52 -1.85
CA LEU A 75 14.59 1.97 -1.20
C LEU A 75 13.72 1.17 -2.17
N LEU A 76 13.16 0.08 -1.69
CA LEU A 76 12.01 -0.58 -2.33
C LEU A 76 10.79 -0.37 -1.45
N SER A 77 9.82 0.42 -1.93
CA SER A 77 8.52 0.58 -1.29
C SER A 77 7.43 -0.21 -2.03
N ILE A 78 6.47 -0.73 -1.28
CA ILE A 78 5.35 -1.51 -1.84
C ILE A 78 4.04 -0.99 -1.26
N SER A 79 3.07 -0.69 -2.14
CA SER A 79 1.73 -0.23 -1.78
C SER A 79 0.67 -1.31 -2.07
N PRO A 80 0.48 -2.30 -1.18
CA PRO A 80 -0.53 -3.34 -1.33
C PRO A 80 -1.94 -2.83 -1.01
N GLN A 81 -2.97 -3.62 -1.33
CA GLN A 81 -4.34 -3.33 -0.91
C GLN A 81 -4.45 -3.22 0.62
N GLY A 82 -5.45 -2.45 1.09
CA GLY A 82 -5.63 -2.19 2.52
C GLY A 82 -5.98 -3.43 3.35
N THR A 83 -6.62 -4.46 2.77
CA THR A 83 -7.04 -5.66 3.51
C THR A 83 -6.06 -6.82 3.36
N MET A 84 -5.69 -7.48 4.45
CA MET A 84 -4.80 -8.64 4.45
C MET A 84 -5.34 -9.79 3.62
N ASP A 85 -6.63 -10.11 3.79
CA ASP A 85 -7.25 -11.23 3.08
C ASP A 85 -7.38 -10.98 1.58
N GLY A 86 -7.65 -9.73 1.16
CA GLY A 86 -7.67 -9.34 -0.25
C GLY A 86 -6.31 -9.55 -0.92
N ASN A 87 -5.24 -9.13 -0.25
CA ASN A 87 -3.88 -9.37 -0.72
C ASN A 87 -3.58 -10.87 -0.87
N TYR A 88 -3.84 -11.66 0.17
CA TYR A 88 -3.49 -13.08 0.18
C TYR A 88 -4.32 -13.91 -0.81
N THR A 89 -5.64 -13.69 -0.86
CA THR A 89 -6.56 -14.55 -1.61
C THR A 89 -6.80 -14.14 -3.06
N LYS A 90 -6.64 -12.83 -3.36
CA LYS A 90 -6.93 -12.29 -4.70
C LYS A 90 -5.67 -11.83 -5.45
N GLN A 91 -4.69 -11.29 -4.73
CA GLN A 91 -3.44 -10.80 -5.30
C GLN A 91 -2.28 -11.82 -5.12
N TYR A 92 -2.50 -12.88 -4.34
CA TYR A 92 -1.47 -13.87 -3.97
C TYR A 92 -0.21 -13.21 -3.38
N ALA A 93 -0.42 -12.10 -2.70
CA ALA A 93 0.59 -11.30 -2.02
C ALA A 93 0.55 -11.60 -0.51
N ASP A 94 1.57 -12.27 -0.02
CA ASP A 94 1.72 -12.59 1.41
C ASP A 94 2.32 -11.38 2.15
N VAL A 95 1.51 -10.33 2.29
CA VAL A 95 1.93 -9.06 2.90
C VAL A 95 2.29 -9.20 4.38
N ARG A 96 1.74 -10.22 5.08
CA ARG A 96 2.13 -10.55 6.45
C ARG A 96 3.60 -10.91 6.51
N ARG A 97 4.07 -11.69 5.56
CA ARG A 97 5.49 -12.04 5.44
C ARG A 97 6.33 -10.83 5.07
N TRP A 98 5.86 -9.97 4.16
CA TRP A 98 6.61 -8.79 3.75
C TRP A 98 6.83 -7.80 4.89
N GLY A 99 5.87 -7.71 5.83
CA GLY A 99 5.99 -6.86 7.01
C GLY A 99 6.76 -7.49 8.18
N SER A 100 6.89 -8.82 8.21
CA SER A 100 7.50 -9.53 9.35
C SER A 100 8.88 -10.13 9.07
N GLU A 101 9.31 -10.21 7.81
CA GLU A 101 10.58 -10.78 7.40
C GLU A 101 11.36 -9.79 6.52
N ALA A 102 12.68 -9.68 6.72
CA ALA A 102 13.55 -8.89 5.85
C ALA A 102 13.69 -9.48 4.43
N GLY A 103 14.03 -8.65 3.45
CA GLY A 103 14.33 -9.08 2.08
C GLY A 103 13.17 -9.03 1.11
N TYR A 104 12.08 -8.34 1.47
CA TYR A 104 10.94 -8.09 0.60
C TYR A 104 10.80 -6.61 0.22
N CYS A 105 10.86 -5.72 1.19
CA CYS A 105 10.80 -4.28 0.99
C CYS A 105 11.47 -3.56 2.15
N ASP A 106 11.66 -2.25 1.98
CA ASP A 106 12.09 -1.33 3.03
C ASP A 106 10.90 -0.56 3.60
N VAL A 107 9.86 -0.31 2.78
CA VAL A 107 8.67 0.45 3.18
C VAL A 107 7.41 -0.25 2.69
N LEU A 108 6.47 -0.50 3.61
CA LEU A 108 5.10 -0.91 3.29
C LEU A 108 4.15 0.27 3.37
N ILE A 109 3.35 0.45 2.32
CA ILE A 109 2.38 1.56 2.20
C ILE A 109 0.98 0.99 1.91
N PRO A 110 0.33 0.30 2.85
CA PRO A 110 -1.00 -0.27 2.61
C PRO A 110 -2.02 0.80 2.26
N GLN A 111 -2.83 0.54 1.25
CA GLN A 111 -3.88 1.43 0.74
C GLN A 111 -5.13 1.36 1.62
N ILE A 112 -5.10 1.96 2.80
CA ILE A 112 -6.23 1.96 3.75
C ILE A 112 -7.20 3.09 3.38
N TYR A 113 -7.79 2.99 2.19
CA TYR A 113 -8.73 3.98 1.64
C TYR A 113 -10.16 3.73 2.13
N PHE A 114 -10.30 3.46 3.43
CA PHE A 114 -11.57 3.14 4.11
C PHE A 114 -11.97 4.26 5.05
N GLY A 115 -13.27 4.44 5.27
CA GLY A 115 -13.78 5.29 6.33
C GLY A 115 -13.70 4.61 7.71
N PHE A 116 -13.93 5.35 8.77
CA PHE A 116 -14.01 4.79 10.13
C PHE A 116 -15.25 3.91 10.32
N GLU A 117 -16.33 4.21 9.60
CA GLU A 117 -17.60 3.49 9.64
C GLU A 117 -17.72 2.41 8.55
N ASN A 118 -16.63 2.11 7.82
CA ASN A 118 -16.64 1.04 6.82
C ASN A 118 -16.92 -0.30 7.52
N GLU A 119 -18.02 -0.97 7.13
CA GLU A 119 -18.49 -2.17 7.81
C GLU A 119 -17.55 -3.38 7.66
N ALA A 120 -16.89 -3.49 6.50
CA ALA A 120 -16.01 -4.64 6.19
C ALA A 120 -14.57 -4.43 6.64
N ALA A 121 -14.10 -3.19 6.65
CA ALA A 121 -12.72 -2.83 6.98
C ALA A 121 -12.68 -1.41 7.57
N PRO A 122 -13.10 -1.23 8.84
CA PRO A 122 -13.01 0.06 9.51
C PRO A 122 -11.57 0.55 9.55
N PHE A 123 -11.36 1.86 9.33
CA PHE A 123 -10.03 2.43 9.24
C PHE A 123 -9.15 2.09 10.44
N SER A 124 -9.66 2.31 11.65
CA SER A 124 -8.89 2.13 12.90
C SER A 124 -8.45 0.69 13.12
N GLU A 125 -9.35 -0.28 12.90
CA GLU A 125 -9.06 -1.69 13.04
C GLU A 125 -8.06 -2.16 11.98
N THR A 126 -8.20 -1.64 10.76
CA THR A 126 -7.28 -1.97 9.65
C THR A 126 -5.88 -1.43 9.92
N VAL A 127 -5.73 -0.19 10.40
CA VAL A 127 -4.43 0.35 10.83
C VAL A 127 -3.82 -0.53 11.92
N THR A 128 -4.61 -0.93 12.92
CA THR A 128 -4.15 -1.80 14.01
C THR A 128 -3.65 -3.15 13.49
N GLU A 129 -4.37 -3.77 12.53
CA GLU A 129 -3.94 -5.04 11.92
C GLU A 129 -2.59 -4.89 11.19
N TRP A 130 -2.38 -3.78 10.49
CA TRP A 130 -1.12 -3.51 9.81
C TRP A 130 0.04 -3.29 10.78
N VAL A 131 -0.16 -2.53 11.84
CA VAL A 131 0.86 -2.34 12.90
C VAL A 131 1.25 -3.67 13.53
N GLN A 132 0.28 -4.54 13.83
CA GLN A 132 0.56 -5.88 14.36
C GLN A 132 1.28 -6.81 13.37
N THR A 133 1.21 -6.49 12.08
CA THR A 133 1.82 -7.27 10.99
C THR A 133 3.23 -6.79 10.66
N ALA A 134 3.48 -5.49 10.65
CA ALA A 134 4.77 -4.89 10.34
C ALA A 134 5.70 -4.95 11.57
N THR A 135 6.29 -6.10 11.79
CA THR A 135 7.11 -6.40 12.99
C THR A 135 8.60 -6.52 12.70
N CYS A 136 9.01 -6.40 11.43
CA CYS A 136 10.42 -6.44 11.05
C CYS A 136 11.03 -5.05 11.20
N ASP A 137 12.06 -4.91 12.04
CA ASP A 137 12.75 -3.63 12.34
C ASP A 137 13.34 -2.92 11.10
N SER A 138 13.53 -3.64 9.99
CA SER A 138 14.03 -3.07 8.73
C SER A 138 12.94 -2.68 7.75
N VAL A 139 11.66 -2.72 8.15
CA VAL A 139 10.51 -2.38 7.32
C VAL A 139 9.73 -1.26 7.96
N SER A 140 9.72 -0.08 7.34
CA SER A 140 8.88 1.04 7.76
C SER A 140 7.43 0.84 7.32
N LEU A 141 6.48 1.19 8.20
CA LEU A 141 5.05 1.16 7.92
C LEU A 141 4.50 2.59 7.71
N VAL A 142 4.19 2.92 6.48
CA VAL A 142 3.55 4.20 6.11
C VAL A 142 2.10 3.93 5.72
N ILE A 143 1.15 4.59 6.35
CA ILE A 143 -0.27 4.34 6.07
C ILE A 143 -0.77 5.15 4.88
N GLY A 144 -1.27 4.48 3.85
CA GLY A 144 -1.93 5.11 2.71
C GLY A 144 -3.35 5.53 3.04
N ILE A 145 -3.66 6.83 2.98
CA ILE A 145 -5.01 7.38 3.10
C ILE A 145 -5.49 7.92 1.75
N GLY A 146 -6.81 7.88 1.50
CA GLY A 146 -7.37 8.26 0.20
C GLY A 146 -8.26 9.49 0.26
N THR A 147 -7.97 10.51 -0.53
CA THR A 147 -8.82 11.69 -0.70
C THR A 147 -9.80 11.55 -1.88
N HIS A 148 -9.60 10.60 -2.77
CA HIS A 148 -10.42 10.36 -3.97
C HIS A 148 -11.88 10.00 -3.68
N LYS A 149 -12.19 9.57 -2.45
CA LYS A 149 -13.56 9.29 -1.98
C LYS A 149 -14.26 10.51 -1.36
N TYR A 150 -13.53 11.60 -1.10
CA TYR A 150 -14.06 12.79 -0.42
C TYR A 150 -15.25 13.38 -1.15
N GLY A 151 -16.38 13.49 -0.44
CA GLY A 151 -17.65 13.95 -0.98
C GLY A 151 -18.40 12.95 -1.87
N LYS A 152 -17.95 11.68 -1.92
CA LYS A 152 -18.59 10.62 -2.72
C LYS A 152 -19.14 9.50 -1.83
N VAL A 153 -20.18 8.83 -2.31
CA VAL A 153 -20.72 7.63 -1.66
C VAL A 153 -19.74 6.47 -1.87
N ASP A 154 -19.33 5.80 -0.79
CA ASP A 154 -18.55 4.56 -0.86
C ASP A 154 -19.50 3.35 -0.87
N GLN A 155 -19.87 2.90 -2.06
CA GLN A 155 -20.80 1.77 -2.24
C GLN A 155 -20.33 0.44 -1.62
N TRP A 156 -19.03 0.35 -1.24
CA TRP A 156 -18.44 -0.87 -0.68
C TRP A 156 -18.32 -0.83 0.85
N ALA A 157 -18.71 0.30 1.47
CA ALA A 157 -18.56 0.49 2.91
C ALA A 157 -19.76 -0.01 3.75
N GLY A 158 -20.76 -0.66 3.11
CA GLY A 158 -21.94 -1.13 3.82
C GLY A 158 -22.68 0.00 4.54
N SER A 159 -22.89 -0.12 5.85
CA SER A 159 -23.54 0.91 6.67
C SER A 159 -22.77 2.25 6.70
N GLY A 160 -21.46 2.24 6.49
CA GLY A 160 -20.60 3.43 6.41
C GLY A 160 -20.58 4.13 5.04
N SER A 161 -21.43 3.73 4.09
CA SER A 161 -21.39 4.21 2.70
C SER A 161 -21.53 5.72 2.52
N MET A 162 -22.18 6.40 3.45
CA MET A 162 -22.42 7.84 3.40
C MET A 162 -21.36 8.67 4.16
N GLU A 163 -20.43 8.03 4.86
CA GLU A 163 -19.47 8.69 5.74
C GLU A 163 -18.69 9.80 5.03
N TRP A 164 -18.12 9.53 3.86
CA TRP A 164 -17.36 10.47 3.05
C TRP A 164 -18.16 11.66 2.51
N THR A 165 -19.50 11.60 2.55
CA THR A 165 -20.41 12.67 2.13
C THR A 165 -20.94 13.50 3.28
N THR A 166 -20.81 13.02 4.51
CA THR A 166 -21.39 13.63 5.72
C THR A 166 -20.34 14.09 6.71
N GLN A 167 -19.21 13.40 6.81
CA GLN A 167 -18.09 13.71 7.69
C GLN A 167 -16.94 14.32 6.88
N TRP A 168 -16.80 15.63 6.98
CA TRP A 168 -15.89 16.41 6.12
C TRP A 168 -14.46 16.54 6.67
N ASP A 169 -14.17 15.94 7.81
CA ASP A 169 -12.88 15.98 8.52
C ASP A 169 -12.10 14.65 8.41
N LEU A 170 -12.60 13.70 7.63
CA LEU A 170 -12.01 12.35 7.53
C LEU A 170 -10.51 12.32 7.22
N PRO A 171 -10.00 13.07 6.21
CA PRO A 171 -8.56 13.02 5.91
C PRO A 171 -7.69 13.48 7.09
N VAL A 172 -8.11 14.54 7.79
CA VAL A 172 -7.37 15.06 8.95
C VAL A 172 -7.45 14.10 10.13
N ARG A 173 -8.64 13.53 10.41
CA ARG A 173 -8.82 12.54 11.48
C ARG A 173 -7.99 11.28 11.24
N GLN A 174 -7.97 10.78 10.00
CA GLN A 174 -7.15 9.63 9.62
C GLN A 174 -5.67 9.93 9.82
N ALA A 175 -5.20 11.07 9.31
CA ALA A 175 -3.83 11.49 9.49
C ALA A 175 -3.46 11.64 10.98
N THR A 176 -4.32 12.27 11.77
CA THR A 176 -4.11 12.41 13.23
C THR A 176 -3.97 11.06 13.89
N GLN A 177 -4.89 10.12 13.63
CA GLN A 177 -4.80 8.77 14.19
C GLN A 177 -3.51 8.05 13.80
N VAL A 178 -3.12 8.12 12.51
CA VAL A 178 -1.89 7.48 12.04
C VAL A 178 -0.68 8.03 12.79
N LEU A 179 -0.57 9.35 12.88
CA LEU A 179 0.57 10.02 13.50
C LEU A 179 0.63 9.84 15.04
N GLU A 180 -0.49 9.49 15.68
CA GLU A 180 -0.59 9.18 17.11
C GLU A 180 -0.49 7.67 17.40
N THR A 181 -0.41 6.82 16.34
CA THR A 181 -0.36 5.36 16.50
C THR A 181 1.10 4.89 16.55
N ASP A 182 1.52 4.34 17.67
CA ASP A 182 2.83 3.70 17.80
C ASP A 182 2.98 2.55 16.78
N GLY A 183 4.11 2.51 16.09
CA GLY A 183 4.41 1.50 15.06
C GLY A 183 4.01 1.91 13.64
N THR A 184 3.63 3.17 13.42
CA THR A 184 3.57 3.78 12.10
C THR A 184 4.68 4.79 11.93
N ASP A 185 5.29 4.84 10.74
CA ASP A 185 6.42 5.74 10.42
C ASP A 185 5.99 6.96 9.60
N GLY A 186 4.74 7.02 9.18
CA GLY A 186 4.22 8.16 8.42
C GLY A 186 2.93 7.86 7.67
N LEU A 187 2.56 8.79 6.80
CA LEU A 187 1.39 8.65 5.95
C LEU A 187 1.68 9.01 4.50
N ALA A 188 0.96 8.37 3.57
CA ALA A 188 0.94 8.70 2.15
C ALA A 188 -0.49 9.07 1.74
N VAL A 189 -0.66 10.12 0.94
CA VAL A 189 -1.99 10.60 0.51
C VAL A 189 -2.23 10.28 -0.96
N TYR A 190 -3.22 9.47 -1.25
CA TYR A 190 -3.71 9.20 -2.59
C TYR A 190 -5.01 10.00 -2.83
N ASP A 191 -5.07 10.98 -3.73
CA ASP A 191 -4.04 11.32 -4.70
C ASP A 191 -3.86 12.84 -4.81
N TYR A 192 -2.87 13.26 -5.58
CA TYR A 192 -2.57 14.68 -5.80
C TYR A 192 -3.75 15.46 -6.41
N VAL A 193 -4.41 14.89 -7.43
CA VAL A 193 -5.47 15.57 -8.16
C VAL A 193 -6.67 15.80 -7.25
N THR A 194 -7.14 14.78 -6.55
CA THR A 194 -8.28 14.90 -5.65
C THR A 194 -7.98 15.70 -4.38
N THR A 195 -6.72 15.83 -4.01
CA THR A 195 -6.27 16.64 -2.87
C THR A 195 -6.14 18.11 -3.22
N PHE A 196 -5.47 18.45 -4.32
CA PHE A 196 -5.11 19.85 -4.64
C PHE A 196 -5.92 20.47 -5.78
N LEU A 197 -6.55 19.66 -6.63
CA LEU A 197 -7.33 20.08 -7.80
C LEU A 197 -8.70 19.36 -7.85
N PRO A 198 -9.45 19.28 -6.73
CA PRO A 198 -10.68 18.50 -6.69
C PRO A 198 -11.76 19.09 -7.60
N GLU A 199 -12.46 18.22 -8.33
CA GLU A 199 -13.59 18.62 -9.19
C GLU A 199 -14.80 19.15 -8.41
N SER A 200 -14.94 18.75 -7.13
CA SER A 200 -16.02 19.17 -6.24
C SER A 200 -15.52 19.36 -4.82
N ASN A 201 -16.26 20.13 -4.00
CA ASN A 201 -15.92 20.40 -2.60
C ASN A 201 -14.55 21.06 -2.39
N ALA A 202 -14.08 21.85 -3.36
CA ALA A 202 -12.74 22.44 -3.37
C ALA A 202 -12.43 23.25 -2.10
N ASP A 203 -13.35 24.10 -1.63
CA ASP A 203 -13.14 24.90 -0.42
C ASP A 203 -12.98 24.03 0.84
N ARG A 204 -13.76 22.94 0.95
CA ARG A 204 -13.66 22.00 2.06
C ARG A 204 -12.36 21.20 2.01
N MET A 205 -11.96 20.73 0.82
CA MET A 205 -10.69 20.03 0.66
C MET A 205 -9.51 20.97 0.93
N ALA A 206 -9.56 22.24 0.52
CA ALA A 206 -8.53 23.22 0.84
C ALA A 206 -8.36 23.40 2.37
N GLN A 207 -9.46 23.41 3.13
CA GLN A 207 -9.39 23.43 4.60
C GLN A 207 -8.74 22.16 5.16
N GLN A 208 -9.05 20.98 4.60
CA GLN A 208 -8.39 19.73 5.00
C GLN A 208 -6.88 19.78 4.71
N VAL A 209 -6.48 20.28 3.53
CA VAL A 209 -5.06 20.44 3.15
C VAL A 209 -4.33 21.38 4.10
N GLU A 210 -4.95 22.51 4.47
CA GLU A 210 -4.37 23.45 5.43
C GLU A 210 -4.15 22.79 6.81
N GLN A 211 -5.14 22.04 7.29
CA GLN A 211 -5.08 21.35 8.58
C GLN A 211 -4.06 20.20 8.55
N LEU A 212 -4.02 19.40 7.47
CA LEU A 212 -2.99 18.38 7.25
C LEU A 212 -1.59 18.99 7.25
N GLY A 213 -1.41 20.11 6.53
CA GLY A 213 -0.14 20.82 6.51
C GLY A 213 0.27 21.39 7.87
N ALA A 214 -0.69 21.82 8.70
CA ALA A 214 -0.43 22.26 10.07
C ALA A 214 -0.01 21.07 10.98
N LEU A 215 -0.71 19.95 10.86
CA LEU A 215 -0.42 18.72 11.59
C LEU A 215 0.99 18.21 11.29
N LEU A 216 1.34 18.10 10.01
CA LEU A 216 2.65 17.60 9.55
C LEU A 216 3.82 18.53 9.91
N ARG A 217 3.62 19.86 9.94
CA ARG A 217 4.66 20.82 10.37
C ARG A 217 4.98 20.72 11.87
N GLY A 218 4.09 20.16 12.67
CA GLY A 218 4.31 19.91 14.11
C GLY A 218 5.16 18.68 14.40
N MET A 219 5.46 17.89 13.39
CA MET A 219 6.23 16.65 13.54
C MET A 219 7.74 16.88 13.36
N PRO A 220 8.61 16.14 14.09
CA PRO A 220 10.01 16.12 13.79
C PRO A 220 10.24 15.57 12.36
N ALA A 221 11.10 16.25 11.60
CA ALA A 221 11.56 15.73 10.31
C ALA A 221 12.56 14.60 10.59
N ASP A 222 12.08 13.36 10.56
CA ASP A 222 12.96 12.19 10.59
C ASP A 222 13.09 11.68 9.15
N PRO A 223 14.30 11.68 8.55
CA PRO A 223 14.48 11.08 7.24
C PRO A 223 14.35 9.55 7.36
N LEU A 224 13.56 8.96 6.50
CA LEU A 224 13.47 7.50 6.28
C LEU A 224 14.85 6.91 5.93
#